data_61f0848f2508d6fdfa4c133a26fa863e
#
_entry.id   61f0848f2508d6fdfa4c133a26fa863e
#
_cell.length_a   1.000
_cell.length_b   1.000
_cell.length_c   1.000
_cell.angle_alpha   90.00
_cell.angle_beta   90.00
_cell.angle_gamma   90.00
#
_symmetry.space_group_name_H-M   'P 1'
#
loop_
_entity.id
_entity.type
_entity.pdbx_description
1 polymer ?
#
loop_
_entity_poly.entity_id
_entity_poly.type
_entity_poly.pdbx_seq_one_letter_code
_entity_poly.pdbx_strand_id
1 'polypeptide(L)'
;MKTYNHYIDGLYVEPIGKKWIDSIDPYQGKPWARIPQGCAQDVDRAVAAAARAMREGPWSKMTATERGKLMVRLADLVTKHAERLAEIEVRDNGKLMAEMRGQVNYHPEWFRYYGGLADKIEGAVMPIDKPDMFAFTRYEAVGVVGVLTAWNSPLLFIAWKCAAAIAAGCAVVIKPSEFASVSTLEYAALTKEAGFPDGVFNVVTGYGAEAGSALVDHPQVAKITFTGSDVTGAKIYAQAAQSMKRVSLELGGKSPNIVFADCDLDKAAAGVISGIFAATGQTCIAGSRLLVQNSIREEFTKKVAALGASARKGDPMSPDTNIGPVTTPGQYKKILDYIEIAKAEGARCILGGGPATDSALPGGQFVEPTIFVDVDPNMRIAREEVFGPVLSIMGFEDEAHAIEMANDTIYGLAAGIWTSDIGRAMRMSSALKAGTVWVNTYRAVSYMMPFGGMKHSGLGRESGLASIQQYLETKSVWISYAEGAPANPFILR
;
A
#
# COMPACT_ATOMS: atom_id res chain seq x y z
N MET A 1 -6.26 -7.47 28.55
CA MET A 1 -5.95 -6.61 27.39
C MET A 1 -4.46 -6.25 27.47
N LYS A 2 -3.70 -6.52 26.39
CA LYS A 2 -2.25 -6.23 26.34
C LYS A 2 -2.02 -4.75 26.05
N THR A 3 -1.08 -4.12 26.78
CA THR A 3 -0.62 -2.76 26.52
C THR A 3 0.74 -2.83 25.84
N TYR A 4 0.88 -2.18 24.70
CA TYR A 4 2.10 -2.11 23.91
C TYR A 4 2.85 -0.81 24.19
N ASN A 5 4.12 -0.79 23.83
CA ASN A 5 5.00 0.36 23.87
C ASN A 5 5.54 0.64 22.46
N HIS A 6 6.08 1.84 22.20
CA HIS A 6 6.84 2.12 20.99
C HIS A 6 8.04 1.18 20.89
N TYR A 7 8.47 0.88 19.66
CA TYR A 7 9.72 0.18 19.44
C TYR A 7 10.76 1.15 18.88
N ILE A 8 11.69 1.57 19.71
CA ILE A 8 12.70 2.57 19.37
C ILE A 8 14.07 2.07 19.82
N ASP A 9 15.06 2.15 18.93
CA ASP A 9 16.46 1.79 19.24
C ASP A 9 16.62 0.37 19.81
N GLY A 10 15.89 -0.58 19.21
CA GLY A 10 15.93 -1.99 19.62
C GLY A 10 15.19 -2.31 20.91
N LEU A 11 14.47 -1.37 21.50
CA LEU A 11 13.78 -1.51 22.79
C LEU A 11 12.31 -1.09 22.71
N TYR A 12 11.46 -1.72 23.53
CA TYR A 12 10.12 -1.24 23.78
C TYR A 12 10.15 -0.13 24.84
N VAL A 13 9.68 1.06 24.47
CA VAL A 13 9.70 2.26 25.31
C VAL A 13 8.31 2.87 25.43
N GLU A 14 7.95 3.29 26.65
CA GLU A 14 6.67 3.95 26.89
C GLU A 14 6.59 5.31 26.16
N PRO A 15 5.37 5.74 25.76
CA PRO A 15 5.19 7.07 25.21
C PRO A 15 5.55 8.16 26.25
N ILE A 16 6.21 9.21 25.81
CA ILE A 16 6.62 10.33 26.68
C ILE A 16 5.39 10.94 27.37
N GLY A 17 4.28 11.07 26.63
CA GLY A 17 3.03 11.61 27.17
C GLY A 17 2.27 10.68 28.11
N LYS A 18 2.74 9.45 28.35
CA LYS A 18 2.05 8.43 29.16
C LYS A 18 0.58 8.24 28.79
N LYS A 19 0.27 8.28 27.47
CA LYS A 19 -1.08 8.09 26.92
C LYS A 19 -1.09 6.92 25.98
N TRP A 20 -2.22 6.24 25.93
CA TRP A 20 -2.46 5.09 25.06
C TRP A 20 -3.80 5.25 24.34
N ILE A 21 -3.89 4.63 23.17
CA ILE A 21 -5.09 4.53 22.32
C ILE A 21 -5.56 3.08 22.40
N ASP A 22 -6.86 2.87 22.56
CA ASP A 22 -7.43 1.52 22.49
C ASP A 22 -7.47 1.08 21.02
N SER A 23 -6.89 -0.09 20.72
CA SER A 23 -7.08 -0.78 19.45
C SER A 23 -8.38 -1.59 19.54
N ILE A 24 -9.28 -1.34 18.62
CA ILE A 24 -10.61 -1.96 18.60
C ILE A 24 -10.61 -3.15 17.66
N ASP A 25 -11.07 -4.30 18.11
CA ASP A 25 -11.41 -5.42 17.24
C ASP A 25 -12.67 -5.07 16.44
N PRO A 26 -12.59 -4.93 15.11
CA PRO A 26 -13.74 -4.49 14.30
C PRO A 26 -14.91 -5.46 14.32
N TYR A 27 -14.65 -6.76 14.53
CA TYR A 27 -15.68 -7.77 14.63
C TYR A 27 -16.45 -7.70 15.94
N GLN A 28 -15.73 -7.54 17.05
CA GLN A 28 -16.34 -7.48 18.39
C GLN A 28 -16.83 -6.06 18.75
N GLY A 29 -16.34 -5.02 18.07
CA GLY A 29 -16.58 -3.63 18.44
C GLY A 29 -16.01 -3.24 19.81
N LYS A 30 -14.99 -3.95 20.31
CA LYS A 30 -14.43 -3.79 21.65
C LYS A 30 -12.91 -3.64 21.62
N PRO A 31 -12.34 -2.93 22.61
CA PRO A 31 -10.89 -2.88 22.80
C PRO A 31 -10.31 -4.27 23.08
N TRP A 32 -9.25 -4.63 22.34
CA TRP A 32 -8.50 -5.88 22.55
C TRP A 32 -7.04 -5.65 22.92
N ALA A 33 -6.48 -4.50 22.57
CA ALA A 33 -5.13 -4.07 22.88
C ALA A 33 -5.09 -2.56 23.15
N ARG A 34 -3.97 -2.07 23.69
CA ARG A 34 -3.64 -0.64 23.76
C ARG A 34 -2.31 -0.37 23.09
N ILE A 35 -2.25 0.66 22.29
CA ILE A 35 -1.06 1.15 21.61
C ILE A 35 -0.67 2.54 22.12
N PRO A 36 0.61 2.92 22.12
CA PRO A 36 1.04 4.25 22.53
C PRO A 36 0.41 5.37 21.70
N GLN A 37 -0.01 6.46 22.35
CA GLN A 37 -0.28 7.73 21.69
C GLN A 37 1.03 8.52 21.64
N GLY A 38 1.78 8.36 20.55
CA GLY A 38 3.05 9.04 20.34
C GLY A 38 2.87 10.52 20.00
N CYS A 39 3.82 11.32 20.46
CA CYS A 39 3.91 12.75 20.20
C CYS A 39 5.18 13.07 19.38
N ALA A 40 5.41 14.35 19.09
CA ALA A 40 6.58 14.81 18.33
C ALA A 40 7.91 14.40 18.98
N GLN A 41 8.01 14.38 20.30
CA GLN A 41 9.23 13.97 21.00
C GLN A 41 9.50 12.47 20.88
N ASP A 42 8.47 11.61 20.80
CA ASP A 42 8.65 10.18 20.53
C ASP A 42 9.17 9.95 19.11
N VAL A 43 8.67 10.73 18.16
CA VAL A 43 9.17 10.74 16.76
C VAL A 43 10.63 11.21 16.71
N ASP A 44 10.96 12.29 17.40
CA ASP A 44 12.34 12.81 17.47
C ASP A 44 13.31 11.74 18.01
N ARG A 45 12.95 11.04 19.09
CA ARG A 45 13.75 9.93 19.62
C ARG A 45 13.97 8.81 18.60
N ALA A 46 12.93 8.42 17.86
CA ALA A 46 13.01 7.37 16.86
C ALA A 46 13.86 7.81 15.66
N VAL A 47 13.70 9.03 15.18
CA VAL A 47 14.49 9.58 14.07
C VAL A 47 15.95 9.77 14.49
N ALA A 48 16.22 10.26 15.70
CA ALA A 48 17.57 10.37 16.23
C ALA A 48 18.27 9.01 16.31
N ALA A 49 17.56 7.94 16.75
CA ALA A 49 18.08 6.57 16.75
C ALA A 49 18.40 6.09 15.32
N ALA A 50 17.50 6.32 14.37
CA ALA A 50 17.70 5.96 12.97
C ALA A 50 18.89 6.71 12.34
N ALA A 51 18.99 8.01 12.57
CA ALA A 51 20.10 8.84 12.09
C ALA A 51 21.45 8.43 12.69
N ARG A 52 21.47 8.07 13.97
CA ARG A 52 22.67 7.54 14.64
C ARG A 52 23.10 6.20 14.04
N ALA A 53 22.17 5.26 13.86
CA ALA A 53 22.46 3.97 13.24
C ALA A 53 23.12 4.10 11.89
N MET A 54 22.71 5.07 11.07
CA MET A 54 23.25 5.33 9.74
C MET A 54 24.64 5.98 9.76
N ARG A 55 24.99 6.72 10.82
CA ARG A 55 26.29 7.44 10.88
C ARG A 55 27.36 6.69 11.66
N GLU A 56 27.02 6.10 12.78
CA GLU A 56 27.98 5.71 13.81
C GLU A 56 27.94 4.23 14.16
N GLY A 57 26.78 3.58 13.99
CA GLY A 57 26.55 2.20 14.42
C GLY A 57 27.13 1.15 13.45
N PRO A 58 26.95 -0.14 13.79
CA PRO A 58 27.35 -1.24 12.91
C PRO A 58 26.70 -1.17 11.54
N TRP A 59 25.47 -0.62 11.44
CA TRP A 59 24.74 -0.47 10.18
C TRP A 59 25.49 0.38 9.16
N SER A 60 26.10 1.49 9.59
CA SER A 60 26.84 2.39 8.71
C SER A 60 28.09 1.76 8.08
N LYS A 61 28.59 0.68 8.66
CA LYS A 61 29.80 -0.05 8.22
C LYS A 61 29.46 -1.40 7.58
N MET A 62 28.20 -1.80 7.62
CA MET A 62 27.76 -3.11 7.15
C MET A 62 27.77 -3.16 5.62
N THR A 63 28.35 -4.20 5.08
CA THR A 63 28.34 -4.45 3.64
C THR A 63 26.93 -4.74 3.12
N ALA A 64 26.70 -4.52 1.85
CA ALA A 64 25.41 -4.82 1.22
C ALA A 64 25.04 -6.31 1.34
N THR A 65 26.02 -7.20 1.20
CA THR A 65 25.84 -8.65 1.37
C THR A 65 25.38 -9.01 2.81
N GLU A 66 25.97 -8.37 3.83
CA GLU A 66 25.57 -8.59 5.22
C GLU A 66 24.13 -8.10 5.48
N ARG A 67 23.76 -6.92 4.94
CA ARG A 67 22.38 -6.43 5.00
C ARG A 67 21.41 -7.42 4.37
N GLY A 68 21.73 -7.93 3.18
CA GLY A 68 20.94 -8.96 2.50
C GLY A 68 20.71 -10.21 3.36
N LYS A 69 21.77 -10.69 4.05
CA LYS A 69 21.67 -11.84 4.96
C LYS A 69 20.73 -11.57 6.15
N LEU A 70 20.74 -10.35 6.72
CA LEU A 70 19.78 -9.96 7.76
C LEU A 70 18.34 -9.99 7.26
N MET A 71 18.12 -9.49 6.05
CA MET A 71 16.80 -9.47 5.42
C MET A 71 16.25 -10.88 5.20
N VAL A 72 17.08 -11.83 4.75
CA VAL A 72 16.68 -13.24 4.58
C VAL A 72 16.35 -13.86 5.95
N ARG A 73 17.16 -13.63 7.00
CA ARG A 73 16.83 -14.12 8.34
C ARG A 73 15.51 -13.57 8.87
N LEU A 74 15.23 -12.29 8.62
CA LEU A 74 13.95 -11.69 8.98
C LEU A 74 12.78 -12.36 8.22
N ALA A 75 12.96 -12.63 6.94
CA ALA A 75 11.97 -13.35 6.14
C ALA A 75 11.66 -14.74 6.72
N ASP A 76 12.68 -15.47 7.16
CA ASP A 76 12.52 -16.79 7.77
C ASP A 76 11.79 -16.72 9.13
N LEU A 77 12.07 -15.69 9.94
CA LEU A 77 11.35 -15.45 11.18
C LEU A 77 9.89 -15.06 10.95
N VAL A 78 9.60 -14.23 9.95
CA VAL A 78 8.21 -13.91 9.59
C VAL A 78 7.47 -15.16 9.14
N THR A 79 8.10 -16.00 8.30
CA THR A 79 7.52 -17.30 7.89
C THR A 79 7.18 -18.17 9.11
N LYS A 80 8.10 -18.26 10.08
CA LYS A 80 7.91 -19.03 11.33
C LYS A 80 6.73 -18.51 12.17
N HIS A 81 6.49 -17.21 12.18
CA HIS A 81 5.46 -16.56 12.99
C HIS A 81 4.22 -16.13 12.20
N ALA A 82 4.09 -16.57 10.93
CA ALA A 82 3.08 -16.07 9.99
C ALA A 82 1.64 -16.22 10.50
N GLU A 83 1.29 -17.37 11.07
CA GLU A 83 -0.07 -17.61 11.59
C GLU A 83 -0.43 -16.62 12.69
N ARG A 84 0.45 -16.46 13.68
CA ARG A 84 0.24 -15.50 14.78
C ARG A 84 0.14 -14.05 14.30
N LEU A 85 0.95 -13.67 13.35
CA LEU A 85 0.92 -12.32 12.79
C LEU A 85 -0.38 -12.09 12.00
N ALA A 86 -0.86 -13.10 11.25
CA ALA A 86 -2.12 -13.03 10.54
C ALA A 86 -3.31 -12.90 11.51
N GLU A 87 -3.36 -13.67 12.59
CA GLU A 87 -4.39 -13.54 13.64
C GLU A 87 -4.43 -12.14 14.26
N ILE A 88 -3.26 -11.53 14.48
CA ILE A 88 -3.16 -10.17 15.01
C ILE A 88 -3.72 -9.16 14.01
N GLU A 89 -3.40 -9.29 12.71
CA GLU A 89 -3.95 -8.40 11.68
C GLU A 89 -5.48 -8.53 11.56
N VAL A 90 -6.02 -9.75 11.64
CA VAL A 90 -7.49 -9.96 11.67
C VAL A 90 -8.14 -9.20 12.82
N ARG A 91 -7.55 -9.24 14.02
CA ARG A 91 -8.07 -8.51 15.18
C ARG A 91 -7.94 -7.00 15.06
N ASP A 92 -6.91 -6.52 14.38
CA ASP A 92 -6.70 -5.07 14.19
C ASP A 92 -7.56 -4.50 13.06
N ASN A 93 -7.75 -5.23 11.95
CA ASN A 93 -8.37 -4.67 10.74
C ASN A 93 -9.69 -5.33 10.32
N GLY A 94 -10.05 -6.46 10.91
CA GLY A 94 -11.30 -7.19 10.61
C GLY A 94 -11.31 -7.94 9.27
N LYS A 95 -10.20 -8.04 8.56
CA LYS A 95 -10.10 -8.83 7.32
C LYS A 95 -10.14 -10.31 7.62
N LEU A 96 -10.50 -11.11 6.61
CA LEU A 96 -10.62 -12.56 6.76
C LEU A 96 -9.27 -13.21 7.07
N MET A 97 -9.27 -14.21 7.95
CA MET A 97 -8.07 -14.98 8.29
C MET A 97 -7.42 -15.61 7.06
N ALA A 98 -8.22 -16.11 6.12
CA ALA A 98 -7.71 -16.65 4.85
C ALA A 98 -6.91 -15.61 4.03
N GLU A 99 -7.38 -14.34 4.01
CA GLU A 99 -6.69 -13.25 3.33
C GLU A 99 -5.40 -12.84 4.05
N MET A 100 -5.47 -12.67 5.38
CA MET A 100 -4.30 -12.26 6.17
C MET A 100 -3.23 -13.34 6.19
N ARG A 101 -3.61 -14.61 6.32
CA ARG A 101 -2.69 -15.74 6.18
C ARG A 101 -1.98 -15.73 4.81
N GLY A 102 -2.72 -15.50 3.72
CA GLY A 102 -2.16 -15.38 2.39
C GLY A 102 -1.15 -14.23 2.27
N GLN A 103 -1.51 -13.04 2.76
CA GLN A 103 -0.65 -11.86 2.72
C GLN A 103 0.61 -12.01 3.59
N VAL A 104 0.47 -12.49 4.82
CA VAL A 104 1.61 -12.65 5.74
C VAL A 104 2.55 -13.76 5.29
N ASN A 105 2.04 -14.86 4.73
CA ASN A 105 2.89 -15.89 4.13
C ASN A 105 3.62 -15.41 2.87
N TYR A 106 3.08 -14.42 2.16
CA TYR A 106 3.74 -13.87 0.97
C TYR A 106 4.71 -12.73 1.29
N HIS A 107 4.53 -12.03 2.45
CA HIS A 107 5.40 -10.95 2.93
C HIS A 107 6.91 -11.28 2.88
N PRO A 108 7.40 -12.46 3.29
CA PRO A 108 8.82 -12.80 3.29
C PRO A 108 9.49 -12.68 1.92
N GLU A 109 8.74 -12.86 0.83
CA GLU A 109 9.30 -12.87 -0.52
C GLU A 109 9.85 -11.50 -0.93
N TRP A 110 9.30 -10.38 -0.44
CA TRP A 110 9.89 -9.05 -0.63
C TRP A 110 11.26 -8.94 0.03
N PHE A 111 11.39 -9.44 1.26
CA PHE A 111 12.66 -9.39 1.98
C PHE A 111 13.70 -10.33 1.38
N ARG A 112 13.31 -11.50 0.88
CA ARG A 112 14.21 -12.40 0.14
C ARG A 112 14.66 -11.78 -1.18
N TYR A 113 13.72 -11.22 -1.93
CA TYR A 113 14.00 -10.59 -3.23
C TYR A 113 14.95 -9.40 -3.08
N TYR A 114 14.62 -8.44 -2.25
CA TYR A 114 15.47 -7.26 -2.05
C TYR A 114 16.74 -7.58 -1.27
N GLY A 115 16.72 -8.53 -0.37
CA GLY A 115 17.92 -9.05 0.28
C GLY A 115 18.91 -9.65 -0.71
N GLY A 116 18.41 -10.37 -1.72
CA GLY A 116 19.21 -10.86 -2.84
C GLY A 116 19.68 -9.78 -3.80
N LEU A 117 19.04 -8.62 -3.85
CA LEU A 117 19.39 -7.47 -4.69
C LEU A 117 20.32 -6.48 -3.99
N ALA A 118 20.47 -6.53 -2.68
CA ALA A 118 21.19 -5.51 -1.91
C ALA A 118 22.65 -5.30 -2.41
N ASP A 119 23.33 -6.35 -2.77
CA ASP A 119 24.71 -6.31 -3.29
C ASP A 119 24.80 -6.26 -4.83
N LYS A 120 23.69 -6.01 -5.53
CA LYS A 120 23.61 -5.78 -6.98
C LYS A 120 23.29 -4.32 -7.33
N ILE A 121 23.42 -3.41 -6.37
CA ILE A 121 23.27 -1.97 -6.59
C ILE A 121 24.61 -1.46 -7.13
N GLU A 122 24.77 -1.50 -8.45
CA GLU A 122 26.02 -1.21 -9.14
C GLU A 122 26.01 0.20 -9.73
N GLY A 123 27.12 0.95 -9.57
CA GLY A 123 27.41 2.13 -10.35
C GLY A 123 28.01 1.78 -11.71
N ALA A 124 28.32 2.81 -12.51
CA ALA A 124 28.91 2.63 -13.84
C ALA A 124 30.13 3.52 -14.02
N VAL A 125 31.12 3.02 -14.77
CA VAL A 125 32.21 3.83 -15.30
C VAL A 125 31.74 4.49 -16.58
N MET A 126 31.87 5.84 -16.66
CA MET A 126 31.39 6.63 -17.79
C MET A 126 32.50 6.86 -18.80
N PRO A 127 32.28 6.57 -20.11
CA PRO A 127 33.23 6.93 -21.18
C PRO A 127 33.07 8.43 -21.51
N ILE A 128 33.66 9.29 -20.66
CA ILE A 128 33.50 10.73 -20.78
C ILE A 128 34.41 11.34 -21.86
N ASP A 129 34.08 12.57 -22.28
CA ASP A 129 34.76 13.36 -23.31
C ASP A 129 36.03 14.08 -22.83
N LYS A 130 36.52 13.77 -21.63
CA LYS A 130 37.71 14.39 -21.00
C LYS A 130 38.82 13.35 -20.93
N PRO A 131 39.93 13.51 -21.72
CA PRO A 131 40.93 12.48 -21.84
C PRO A 131 41.75 12.25 -20.55
N ASP A 132 41.86 13.28 -19.70
CA ASP A 132 42.67 13.23 -18.47
C ASP A 132 41.85 13.04 -17.22
N MET A 133 40.65 12.41 -17.38
CA MET A 133 39.71 12.20 -16.24
C MET A 133 39.19 10.79 -16.25
N PHE A 134 38.99 10.26 -15.03
CA PHE A 134 38.26 9.05 -14.77
C PHE A 134 36.97 9.40 -14.05
N ALA A 135 35.81 8.98 -14.56
CA ALA A 135 34.54 9.27 -13.98
C ALA A 135 33.69 8.00 -13.77
N PHE A 136 33.04 7.95 -12.62
CA PHE A 136 32.12 6.86 -12.30
C PHE A 136 30.98 7.36 -11.45
N THR A 137 29.88 6.59 -11.46
CA THR A 137 28.76 6.81 -10.54
C THR A 137 28.83 5.82 -9.39
N ARG A 138 28.31 6.22 -8.23
CA ARG A 138 28.02 5.34 -7.10
C ARG A 138 26.66 5.69 -6.50
N TYR A 139 26.04 4.73 -5.86
CA TYR A 139 24.78 4.92 -5.17
C TYR A 139 24.99 4.92 -3.66
N GLU A 140 24.30 5.83 -3.00
CA GLU A 140 24.29 5.96 -1.53
C GLU A 140 22.84 5.94 -1.04
N ALA A 141 22.59 5.43 0.16
CA ALA A 141 21.25 5.47 0.79
C ALA A 141 20.79 6.93 0.97
N VAL A 142 19.52 7.22 0.68
CA VAL A 142 18.97 8.58 0.84
C VAL A 142 19.02 9.07 2.29
N GLY A 143 18.97 8.19 3.27
CA GLY A 143 18.99 8.55 4.69
C GLY A 143 17.88 7.83 5.49
N VAL A 144 17.35 8.54 6.49
CA VAL A 144 16.23 8.07 7.29
C VAL A 144 14.93 8.16 6.46
N VAL A 145 14.18 7.08 6.40
CA VAL A 145 12.89 6.99 5.70
C VAL A 145 11.74 6.97 6.70
N GLY A 146 10.85 7.95 6.60
CA GLY A 146 9.57 7.97 7.30
C GLY A 146 8.55 7.11 6.53
N VAL A 147 8.01 6.10 7.18
CA VAL A 147 7.07 5.14 6.60
C VAL A 147 5.71 5.28 7.27
N LEU A 148 4.70 5.69 6.50
CA LEU A 148 3.33 5.85 7.00
C LEU A 148 2.45 4.80 6.30
N THR A 149 1.87 3.87 7.07
CA THR A 149 1.06 2.78 6.52
C THR A 149 -0.42 2.95 6.85
N ALA A 150 -1.28 2.50 5.92
CA ALA A 150 -2.72 2.43 6.12
C ALA A 150 -3.12 1.22 6.97
N TRP A 151 -4.37 1.22 7.42
CA TRP A 151 -4.92 0.21 8.32
C TRP A 151 -5.31 -1.11 7.64
N ASN A 152 -5.48 -1.11 6.32
CA ASN A 152 -6.08 -2.25 5.63
C ASN A 152 -5.12 -3.42 5.33
N SER A 153 -3.79 -3.23 5.38
CA SER A 153 -2.80 -4.31 5.23
C SER A 153 -1.43 -3.90 5.79
N PRO A 154 -1.31 -3.65 7.10
CA PRO A 154 -0.11 -3.06 7.71
C PRO A 154 1.19 -3.80 7.38
N LEU A 155 1.24 -5.12 7.57
CA LEU A 155 2.45 -5.91 7.32
C LEU A 155 2.82 -5.96 5.84
N LEU A 156 1.84 -6.03 4.94
CA LEU A 156 2.11 -6.00 3.50
C LEU A 156 2.77 -4.67 3.10
N PHE A 157 2.31 -3.55 3.66
CA PHE A 157 2.92 -2.24 3.42
C PHE A 157 4.33 -2.12 4.00
N ILE A 158 4.62 -2.79 5.12
CA ILE A 158 6.00 -2.90 5.63
C ILE A 158 6.88 -3.61 4.60
N ALA A 159 6.42 -4.74 4.04
CA ALA A 159 7.18 -5.44 3.01
C ALA A 159 7.45 -4.55 1.80
N TRP A 160 6.44 -3.86 1.29
CA TRP A 160 6.55 -3.01 0.10
C TRP A 160 7.49 -1.82 0.30
N LYS A 161 7.42 -1.17 1.46
CA LYS A 161 8.14 0.09 1.73
C LYS A 161 9.50 -0.15 2.36
N CYS A 162 9.59 -1.07 3.33
CA CYS A 162 10.81 -1.24 4.10
C CYS A 162 11.83 -2.17 3.42
N ALA A 163 11.39 -3.17 2.64
CA ALA A 163 12.36 -4.11 2.06
C ALA A 163 13.32 -3.41 1.08
N ALA A 164 12.81 -2.58 0.16
CA ALA A 164 13.65 -1.81 -0.76
C ALA A 164 14.50 -0.76 -0.02
N ALA A 165 13.93 -0.06 0.98
CA ALA A 165 14.64 0.93 1.78
C ALA A 165 15.83 0.32 2.53
N ILE A 166 15.63 -0.81 3.20
CA ILE A 166 16.65 -1.52 3.97
C ILE A 166 17.74 -2.09 3.04
N ALA A 167 17.36 -2.67 1.91
CA ALA A 167 18.32 -3.15 0.91
C ALA A 167 19.23 -2.02 0.39
N ALA A 168 18.66 -0.83 0.17
CA ALA A 168 19.41 0.37 -0.19
C ALA A 168 20.35 0.87 0.93
N GLY A 169 20.18 0.41 2.17
CA GLY A 169 20.98 0.82 3.32
C GLY A 169 20.34 1.93 4.17
N CYS A 170 19.08 2.28 3.94
CA CYS A 170 18.34 3.24 4.77
C CYS A 170 18.02 2.67 6.15
N ALA A 171 17.77 3.55 7.13
CA ALA A 171 17.07 3.23 8.36
C ALA A 171 15.63 3.74 8.28
N VAL A 172 14.70 3.07 8.96
CA VAL A 172 13.26 3.36 8.85
C VAL A 172 12.65 3.74 10.18
N VAL A 173 11.74 4.72 10.13
CA VAL A 173 10.83 5.07 11.23
C VAL A 173 9.41 4.89 10.72
N ILE A 174 8.70 3.91 11.27
CA ILE A 174 7.38 3.50 10.81
C ILE A 174 6.32 4.08 11.76
N LYS A 175 5.35 4.77 11.19
CA LYS A 175 4.12 5.16 11.87
C LYS A 175 2.95 4.41 11.22
N PRO A 176 2.52 3.28 11.78
CA PRO A 176 1.33 2.58 11.29
C PRO A 176 0.06 3.38 11.61
N SER A 177 -1.03 3.08 10.90
CA SER A 177 -2.33 3.66 11.25
C SER A 177 -2.71 3.31 12.69
N GLU A 178 -3.29 4.26 13.41
CA GLU A 178 -3.78 4.08 14.79
C GLU A 178 -4.86 2.99 14.90
N PHE A 179 -5.52 2.67 13.80
CA PHE A 179 -6.55 1.63 13.75
C PHE A 179 -5.98 0.21 13.63
N ALA A 180 -4.74 0.05 13.16
CA ALA A 180 -4.14 -1.26 12.94
C ALA A 180 -2.61 -1.17 13.12
N SER A 181 -2.17 -1.09 14.37
CA SER A 181 -0.75 -0.90 14.74
C SER A 181 -0.11 -2.12 15.38
N VAL A 182 -0.89 -3.04 15.95
CA VAL A 182 -0.38 -4.09 16.82
C VAL A 182 0.50 -5.07 16.06
N SER A 183 0.11 -5.46 14.84
CA SER A 183 0.92 -6.36 14.02
C SER A 183 2.31 -5.78 13.72
N THR A 184 2.39 -4.46 13.46
CA THR A 184 3.66 -3.75 13.24
C THR A 184 4.56 -3.75 14.48
N LEU A 185 3.98 -3.57 15.68
CA LEU A 185 4.72 -3.61 16.94
C LEU A 185 5.24 -5.04 17.26
N GLU A 186 4.43 -6.06 17.00
CA GLU A 186 4.86 -7.46 17.14
C GLU A 186 5.92 -7.86 16.10
N TYR A 187 5.81 -7.35 14.88
CA TYR A 187 6.81 -7.54 13.84
C TYR A 187 8.17 -6.92 14.19
N ALA A 188 8.17 -5.77 14.86
CA ALA A 188 9.40 -5.05 15.20
C ALA A 188 10.37 -5.91 16.06
N ALA A 189 9.86 -6.76 16.96
CA ALA A 189 10.70 -7.67 17.73
C ALA A 189 11.48 -8.66 16.85
N LEU A 190 10.91 -9.09 15.74
CA LEU A 190 11.55 -10.02 14.81
C LEU A 190 12.77 -9.40 14.13
N THR A 191 12.81 -8.08 13.96
CA THR A 191 13.98 -7.40 13.37
C THR A 191 15.20 -7.54 14.31
N LYS A 192 15.01 -7.40 15.61
CA LYS A 192 16.08 -7.61 16.59
C LYS A 192 16.53 -9.08 16.65
N GLU A 193 15.57 -10.03 16.63
CA GLU A 193 15.86 -11.46 16.58
C GLU A 193 16.64 -11.83 15.31
N ALA A 194 16.35 -11.21 14.17
CA ALA A 194 17.08 -11.37 12.91
C ALA A 194 18.52 -10.81 12.98
N GLY A 195 18.83 -9.98 14.00
CA GLY A 195 20.14 -9.39 14.22
C GLY A 195 20.31 -8.01 13.56
N PHE A 196 19.25 -7.30 13.23
CA PHE A 196 19.35 -5.91 12.81
C PHE A 196 19.93 -5.05 13.94
N PRO A 197 20.89 -4.17 13.65
CA PRO A 197 21.41 -3.22 14.62
C PRO A 197 20.32 -2.31 15.18
N ASP A 198 20.45 -1.93 16.43
CA ASP A 198 19.53 -1.01 17.09
C ASP A 198 19.44 0.32 16.30
N GLY A 199 18.27 0.90 16.20
CA GLY A 199 17.99 2.12 15.45
C GLY A 199 17.69 1.94 13.96
N VAL A 200 17.99 0.80 13.33
CA VAL A 200 17.69 0.58 11.90
C VAL A 200 16.19 0.50 11.63
N PHE A 201 15.45 -0.11 12.55
CA PHE A 201 14.00 -0.28 12.46
C PHE A 201 13.34 0.28 13.72
N ASN A 202 12.48 1.29 13.54
CA ASN A 202 11.79 1.93 14.63
C ASN A 202 10.29 2.03 14.33
N VAL A 203 9.46 1.90 15.37
CA VAL A 203 7.99 2.03 15.25
C VAL A 203 7.47 3.01 16.29
N VAL A 204 6.83 4.07 15.83
CA VAL A 204 6.12 5.05 16.65
C VAL A 204 4.65 5.02 16.26
N THR A 205 3.77 4.65 17.18
CA THR A 205 2.32 4.68 17.00
C THR A 205 1.74 6.02 17.45
N GLY A 206 0.52 6.33 17.05
CA GLY A 206 -0.16 7.58 17.39
C GLY A 206 -1.01 8.10 16.25
N TYR A 207 -1.68 9.23 16.47
CA TYR A 207 -2.54 9.84 15.47
C TYR A 207 -1.77 10.41 14.28
N GLY A 208 -2.39 10.33 13.09
CA GLY A 208 -1.78 10.87 11.86
C GLY A 208 -1.46 12.36 11.96
N ALA A 209 -2.36 13.16 12.57
CA ALA A 209 -2.19 14.61 12.74
C ALA A 209 -1.11 14.98 13.76
N GLU A 210 -0.73 14.08 14.67
CA GLU A 210 0.29 14.30 15.70
C GLU A 210 1.62 13.66 15.27
N ALA A 211 1.79 12.38 15.56
CA ALA A 211 3.02 11.62 15.26
C ALA A 211 3.30 11.52 13.75
N GLY A 212 2.26 11.40 12.91
CA GLY A 212 2.43 11.36 11.45
C GLY A 212 2.95 12.67 10.88
N SER A 213 2.34 13.80 11.25
CA SER A 213 2.77 15.14 10.82
C SER A 213 4.19 15.44 11.32
N ALA A 214 4.50 15.13 12.59
CA ALA A 214 5.83 15.30 13.14
C ALA A 214 6.90 14.49 12.37
N LEU A 215 6.59 13.28 11.92
CA LEU A 215 7.51 12.48 11.11
C LEU A 215 7.73 13.08 9.72
N VAL A 216 6.68 13.62 9.09
CA VAL A 216 6.79 14.30 7.79
C VAL A 216 7.64 15.56 7.88
N ASP A 217 7.49 16.34 8.95
CA ASP A 217 8.21 17.61 9.15
C ASP A 217 9.66 17.41 9.61
N HIS A 218 10.01 16.27 10.19
CA HIS A 218 11.27 16.10 10.89
C HIS A 218 12.49 16.33 9.98
N PRO A 219 13.43 17.24 10.30
CA PRO A 219 14.51 17.67 9.40
C PRO A 219 15.49 16.56 9.00
N GLN A 220 15.68 15.54 9.84
CA GLN A 220 16.58 14.41 9.56
C GLN A 220 15.91 13.28 8.76
N VAL A 221 14.62 13.39 8.43
CA VAL A 221 13.94 12.44 7.53
C VAL A 221 14.15 12.89 6.10
N ALA A 222 14.79 12.05 5.30
CA ALA A 222 15.15 12.36 3.91
C ALA A 222 14.04 11.99 2.91
N LYS A 223 13.26 10.95 3.22
CA LYS A 223 12.18 10.44 2.36
C LYS A 223 10.96 10.08 3.17
N ILE A 224 9.80 10.37 2.60
CA ILE A 224 8.51 9.88 3.09
C ILE A 224 7.95 8.86 2.10
N THR A 225 7.47 7.73 2.60
CA THR A 225 6.65 6.78 1.85
C THR A 225 5.32 6.59 2.57
N PHE A 226 4.23 6.81 1.87
CA PHE A 226 2.88 6.84 2.42
C PHE A 226 1.92 5.96 1.63
N THR A 227 1.03 5.26 2.35
CA THR A 227 -0.18 4.64 1.78
C THR A 227 -1.40 5.15 2.55
N GLY A 228 -2.40 5.63 1.81
CA GLY A 228 -3.65 6.12 2.39
C GLY A 228 -4.54 6.85 1.39
N SER A 229 -5.39 7.79 1.87
CA SER A 229 -6.26 8.56 0.99
C SER A 229 -5.49 9.60 0.18
N ASP A 230 -6.01 9.93 -1.00
CA ASP A 230 -5.50 10.97 -1.90
C ASP A 230 -5.45 12.35 -1.23
N VAL A 231 -6.49 12.70 -0.46
CA VAL A 231 -6.54 13.96 0.31
C VAL A 231 -5.40 14.03 1.33
N THR A 232 -5.12 12.94 2.05
CA THR A 232 -4.01 12.90 3.01
C THR A 232 -2.66 12.89 2.29
N GLY A 233 -2.56 12.14 1.19
CA GLY A 233 -1.35 12.11 0.35
C GLY A 233 -0.96 13.48 -0.18
N ALA A 234 -1.93 14.27 -0.66
CA ALA A 234 -1.71 15.65 -1.12
C ALA A 234 -1.18 16.56 0.01
N LYS A 235 -1.73 16.45 1.23
CA LYS A 235 -1.25 17.19 2.41
C LYS A 235 0.19 16.81 2.76
N ILE A 236 0.50 15.51 2.82
CA ILE A 236 1.84 15.01 3.11
C ILE A 236 2.83 15.50 2.03
N TYR A 237 2.44 15.47 0.75
CA TYR A 237 3.28 15.93 -0.34
C TYR A 237 3.60 17.42 -0.24
N ALA A 238 2.58 18.25 0.03
CA ALA A 238 2.77 19.68 0.24
C ALA A 238 3.68 19.99 1.45
N GLN A 239 3.52 19.26 2.55
CA GLN A 239 4.33 19.40 3.76
C GLN A 239 5.78 18.95 3.52
N ALA A 240 6.01 17.80 2.89
CA ALA A 240 7.32 17.27 2.57
C ALA A 240 8.11 18.18 1.58
N ALA A 241 7.40 18.82 0.66
CA ALA A 241 7.98 19.73 -0.32
C ALA A 241 8.69 20.94 0.32
N GLN A 242 8.24 21.41 1.48
CA GLN A 242 8.86 22.52 2.20
C GLN A 242 10.31 22.23 2.60
N SER A 243 10.67 20.96 2.76
CA SER A 243 12.01 20.51 3.12
C SER A 243 12.69 19.71 2.00
N MET A 244 12.18 19.78 0.78
CA MET A 244 12.70 19.09 -0.42
C MET A 244 12.84 17.56 -0.22
N LYS A 245 12.01 16.95 0.64
CA LYS A 245 12.03 15.51 0.87
C LYS A 245 11.54 14.75 -0.36
N ARG A 246 12.14 13.62 -0.62
CA ARG A 246 11.61 12.65 -1.58
C ARG A 246 10.32 12.05 -1.04
N VAL A 247 9.35 11.81 -1.93
CA VAL A 247 8.06 11.25 -1.56
C VAL A 247 7.68 10.12 -2.51
N SER A 248 7.16 9.01 -1.98
CA SER A 248 6.37 8.05 -2.72
C SER A 248 5.00 7.90 -2.06
N LEU A 249 3.97 7.89 -2.89
CA LEU A 249 2.58 7.89 -2.46
C LEU A 249 1.83 6.75 -3.15
N GLU A 250 1.19 5.90 -2.37
CA GLU A 250 0.24 4.89 -2.82
C GLU A 250 -1.14 5.27 -2.29
N LEU A 251 -2.01 5.72 -3.18
CA LEU A 251 -3.26 6.38 -2.82
C LEU A 251 -4.47 5.57 -3.32
N GLY A 252 -5.64 6.20 -3.24
CA GLY A 252 -6.89 5.59 -3.62
C GLY A 252 -7.03 5.29 -5.11
N GLY A 253 -8.11 4.62 -5.45
CA GLY A 253 -8.44 4.26 -6.81
C GLY A 253 -9.94 4.19 -7.07
N LYS A 254 -10.31 4.27 -8.34
CA LYS A 254 -11.64 4.00 -8.87
C LYS A 254 -11.51 3.07 -10.07
N SER A 255 -10.90 1.92 -9.83
CA SER A 255 -10.43 1.02 -10.88
C SER A 255 -11.60 0.46 -11.71
N PRO A 256 -11.53 0.55 -13.05
CA PRO A 256 -12.48 -0.11 -13.93
C PRO A 256 -12.18 -1.61 -14.01
N ASN A 257 -13.25 -2.41 -14.08
CA ASN A 257 -13.21 -3.83 -14.42
C ASN A 257 -14.08 -4.02 -15.66
N ILE A 258 -13.47 -4.30 -16.82
CA ILE A 258 -14.06 -4.14 -18.15
C ILE A 258 -14.34 -5.52 -18.73
N VAL A 259 -15.59 -5.82 -19.07
CA VAL A 259 -16.04 -7.14 -19.52
C VAL A 259 -16.62 -7.07 -20.92
N PHE A 260 -15.94 -7.72 -21.86
CA PHE A 260 -16.39 -7.88 -23.25
C PHE A 260 -17.18 -9.17 -23.43
N ALA A 261 -18.05 -9.18 -24.44
CA ALA A 261 -18.95 -10.30 -24.73
C ALA A 261 -18.22 -11.60 -25.13
N ASP A 262 -16.98 -11.51 -25.59
CA ASP A 262 -16.18 -12.63 -26.07
C ASP A 262 -15.41 -13.37 -24.97
N CYS A 263 -15.47 -12.91 -23.72
CA CYS A 263 -14.76 -13.54 -22.62
C CYS A 263 -15.52 -14.75 -22.00
N ASP A 264 -14.82 -15.52 -21.17
CA ASP A 264 -15.44 -16.49 -20.27
C ASP A 264 -16.22 -15.74 -19.17
N LEU A 265 -17.55 -15.71 -19.29
CA LEU A 265 -18.42 -14.95 -18.38
C LEU A 265 -18.42 -15.48 -16.95
N ASP A 266 -18.21 -16.79 -16.72
CA ASP A 266 -18.14 -17.36 -15.38
C ASP A 266 -16.85 -16.94 -14.67
N LYS A 267 -15.74 -17.02 -15.37
CA LYS A 267 -14.44 -16.56 -14.88
C LYS A 267 -14.44 -15.04 -14.65
N ALA A 268 -15.03 -14.27 -15.57
CA ALA A 268 -15.15 -12.83 -15.42
C ALA A 268 -16.02 -12.44 -14.21
N ALA A 269 -17.17 -13.11 -14.00
CA ALA A 269 -18.03 -12.87 -12.84
C ALA A 269 -17.32 -13.15 -11.51
N ALA A 270 -16.61 -14.28 -11.42
CA ALA A 270 -15.79 -14.59 -10.24
C ALA A 270 -14.71 -13.54 -10.02
N GLY A 271 -14.04 -13.08 -11.08
CA GLY A 271 -13.05 -12.01 -11.02
C GLY A 271 -13.63 -10.65 -10.62
N VAL A 272 -14.83 -10.31 -11.04
CA VAL A 272 -15.56 -9.11 -10.62
C VAL A 272 -15.86 -9.17 -9.12
N ILE A 273 -16.44 -10.27 -8.64
CA ILE A 273 -16.75 -10.46 -7.21
C ILE A 273 -15.49 -10.40 -6.35
N SER A 274 -14.44 -11.12 -6.73
CA SER A 274 -13.15 -11.05 -6.08
C SER A 274 -12.57 -9.64 -6.12
N GLY A 275 -12.74 -8.92 -7.23
CA GLY A 275 -12.25 -7.57 -7.44
C GLY A 275 -12.86 -6.54 -6.49
N ILE A 276 -14.11 -6.72 -6.07
CA ILE A 276 -14.83 -5.73 -5.25
C ILE A 276 -15.17 -6.21 -3.83
N PHE A 277 -15.59 -7.48 -3.64
CA PHE A 277 -16.09 -7.91 -2.35
C PHE A 277 -15.01 -8.57 -1.47
N ALA A 278 -13.93 -9.09 -2.04
CA ALA A 278 -12.79 -9.52 -1.23
C ALA A 278 -12.23 -8.35 -0.41
N ALA A 279 -11.76 -8.63 0.78
CA ALA A 279 -11.38 -7.64 1.79
C ALA A 279 -12.52 -6.64 2.13
N THR A 280 -13.78 -7.05 1.97
CA THR A 280 -14.95 -6.20 2.18
C THR A 280 -14.87 -4.89 1.35
N GLY A 281 -14.25 -4.95 0.17
CA GLY A 281 -14.01 -3.79 -0.69
C GLY A 281 -12.99 -2.76 -0.16
N GLN A 282 -12.36 -3.03 0.97
CA GLN A 282 -11.42 -2.13 1.66
C GLN A 282 -10.00 -2.28 1.10
N THR A 283 -9.87 -2.14 -0.21
CA THR A 283 -8.59 -2.23 -0.93
C THR A 283 -8.52 -1.16 -2.03
N CYS A 284 -7.37 -0.53 -2.16
CA CYS A 284 -7.13 0.53 -3.13
C CYS A 284 -7.34 0.10 -4.60
N ILE A 285 -7.09 -1.19 -4.88
CA ILE A 285 -7.27 -1.78 -6.22
C ILE A 285 -8.69 -2.32 -6.46
N ALA A 286 -9.68 -2.01 -5.61
CA ALA A 286 -11.05 -2.50 -5.79
C ALA A 286 -11.59 -2.13 -7.17
N GLY A 287 -12.08 -3.13 -7.91
CA GLY A 287 -12.72 -2.98 -9.23
C GLY A 287 -14.14 -2.45 -9.08
N SER A 288 -14.28 -1.28 -8.46
CA SER A 288 -15.57 -0.72 -8.04
C SER A 288 -16.41 -0.16 -9.17
N ARG A 289 -15.82 0.05 -10.36
CA ARG A 289 -16.56 0.37 -11.60
C ARG A 289 -16.56 -0.85 -12.53
N LEU A 290 -17.66 -1.55 -12.64
CA LEU A 290 -17.83 -2.63 -13.59
C LEU A 290 -18.39 -2.05 -14.90
N LEU A 291 -17.56 -2.08 -15.96
CA LEU A 291 -17.95 -1.70 -17.30
C LEU A 291 -18.29 -2.96 -18.09
N VAL A 292 -19.52 -3.09 -18.59
CA VAL A 292 -20.00 -4.28 -19.29
C VAL A 292 -20.44 -3.92 -20.67
N GLN A 293 -20.01 -4.70 -21.70
CA GLN A 293 -20.49 -4.50 -23.07
C GLN A 293 -22.00 -4.67 -23.14
N ASN A 294 -22.70 -3.71 -23.76
CA ASN A 294 -24.17 -3.61 -23.73
C ASN A 294 -24.87 -4.90 -24.17
N SER A 295 -24.31 -5.63 -25.15
CA SER A 295 -24.87 -6.89 -25.66
C SER A 295 -25.04 -8.00 -24.61
N ILE A 296 -24.26 -7.98 -23.54
CA ILE A 296 -24.30 -8.99 -22.47
C ILE A 296 -24.68 -8.39 -21.10
N ARG A 297 -24.92 -7.07 -21.01
CA ARG A 297 -25.04 -6.35 -19.76
C ARG A 297 -26.10 -6.93 -18.82
N GLU A 298 -27.28 -7.24 -19.32
CA GLU A 298 -28.38 -7.74 -18.50
C GLU A 298 -28.07 -9.13 -17.94
N GLU A 299 -27.62 -10.05 -18.79
CA GLU A 299 -27.28 -11.42 -18.42
C GLU A 299 -26.12 -11.45 -17.42
N PHE A 300 -25.04 -10.70 -17.72
CA PHE A 300 -23.87 -10.64 -16.88
C PHE A 300 -24.16 -9.98 -15.52
N THR A 301 -25.00 -8.94 -15.50
CA THR A 301 -25.45 -8.32 -14.23
C THR A 301 -26.18 -9.31 -13.35
N LYS A 302 -27.10 -10.13 -13.90
CA LYS A 302 -27.82 -11.17 -13.14
C LYS A 302 -26.83 -12.19 -12.54
N LYS A 303 -25.84 -12.61 -13.33
CA LYS A 303 -24.79 -13.56 -12.89
C LYS A 303 -23.96 -13.00 -11.74
N VAL A 304 -23.48 -11.76 -11.84
CA VAL A 304 -22.72 -11.06 -10.79
C VAL A 304 -23.57 -10.86 -9.53
N ALA A 305 -24.84 -10.45 -9.67
CA ALA A 305 -25.74 -10.25 -8.54
C ALA A 305 -26.03 -11.56 -7.80
N ALA A 306 -26.28 -12.65 -8.52
CA ALA A 306 -26.51 -13.97 -7.92
C ALA A 306 -25.28 -14.47 -7.13
N LEU A 307 -24.08 -14.26 -7.69
CA LEU A 307 -22.83 -14.64 -7.02
C LEU A 307 -22.57 -13.73 -5.80
N GLY A 308 -22.82 -12.43 -5.90
CA GLY A 308 -22.70 -11.48 -4.79
C GLY A 308 -23.67 -11.78 -3.64
N ALA A 309 -24.90 -12.21 -3.95
CA ALA A 309 -25.90 -12.59 -2.96
C ALA A 309 -25.55 -13.85 -2.17
N SER A 310 -24.65 -14.69 -2.67
CA SER A 310 -24.18 -15.89 -1.97
C SER A 310 -23.14 -15.61 -0.87
N ALA A 311 -22.67 -14.38 -0.74
CA ALA A 311 -21.65 -13.99 0.23
C ALA A 311 -22.15 -14.11 1.68
N ARG A 312 -21.40 -14.82 2.51
CA ARG A 312 -21.71 -15.01 3.94
C ARG A 312 -20.92 -14.00 4.77
N LYS A 313 -21.64 -13.22 5.57
CA LYS A 313 -21.08 -12.30 6.57
C LYS A 313 -20.85 -13.06 7.88
N GLY A 314 -19.81 -12.75 8.63
CA GLY A 314 -19.55 -13.45 9.88
C GLY A 314 -18.22 -13.13 10.54
N ASP A 315 -17.83 -14.02 11.43
CA ASP A 315 -16.53 -13.97 12.12
C ASP A 315 -15.39 -14.06 11.08
N PRO A 316 -14.51 -13.05 11.00
CA PRO A 316 -13.39 -13.08 10.07
C PRO A 316 -12.39 -14.22 10.32
N MET A 317 -12.42 -14.84 11.50
CA MET A 317 -11.61 -16.02 11.81
C MET A 317 -12.21 -17.31 11.26
N SER A 318 -13.49 -17.32 10.93
CA SER A 318 -14.20 -18.51 10.39
C SER A 318 -13.87 -18.72 8.91
N PRO A 319 -13.55 -19.96 8.48
CA PRO A 319 -13.33 -20.28 7.06
C PRO A 319 -14.61 -20.15 6.21
N ASP A 320 -15.79 -20.12 6.83
CA ASP A 320 -17.06 -19.98 6.13
C ASP A 320 -17.47 -18.54 5.84
N THR A 321 -16.74 -17.56 6.38
CA THR A 321 -17.01 -16.14 6.17
C THR A 321 -16.40 -15.66 4.86
N ASN A 322 -17.19 -14.89 4.09
CA ASN A 322 -16.75 -14.24 2.86
C ASN A 322 -16.62 -12.72 3.00
N ILE A 323 -17.39 -12.13 3.91
CA ILE A 323 -17.45 -10.68 4.17
C ILE A 323 -17.21 -10.44 5.65
N GLY A 324 -16.13 -9.77 5.97
CA GLY A 324 -15.82 -9.31 7.32
C GLY A 324 -16.42 -7.93 7.63
N PRO A 325 -16.15 -7.38 8.82
CA PRO A 325 -16.59 -6.04 9.20
C PRO A 325 -15.83 -4.94 8.44
N VAL A 326 -16.40 -3.75 8.45
CA VAL A 326 -15.66 -2.53 8.10
C VAL A 326 -14.74 -2.15 9.27
N THR A 327 -13.49 -1.86 8.98
CA THR A 327 -12.44 -1.70 9.99
C THR A 327 -12.69 -0.54 10.96
N THR A 328 -13.17 0.61 10.46
CA THR A 328 -13.29 1.82 11.28
C THR A 328 -14.70 2.41 11.25
N PRO A 329 -15.16 3.03 12.36
CA PRO A 329 -16.47 3.72 12.41
C PRO A 329 -16.62 4.80 11.33
N GLY A 330 -15.55 5.57 11.09
CA GLY A 330 -15.57 6.62 10.07
C GLY A 330 -15.73 6.05 8.65
N GLN A 331 -15.08 4.94 8.36
CA GLN A 331 -15.19 4.26 7.06
C GLN A 331 -16.58 3.62 6.89
N TYR A 332 -17.11 3.01 7.94
CA TYR A 332 -18.48 2.46 7.93
C TYR A 332 -19.51 3.53 7.59
N LYS A 333 -19.46 4.68 8.30
CA LYS A 333 -20.34 5.81 8.02
C LYS A 333 -20.18 6.29 6.57
N LYS A 334 -18.94 6.46 6.10
CA LYS A 334 -18.64 6.88 4.72
C LYS A 334 -19.31 5.97 3.69
N ILE A 335 -19.21 4.65 3.87
CA ILE A 335 -19.81 3.69 2.92
C ILE A 335 -21.33 3.86 2.88
N LEU A 336 -22.00 3.96 4.04
CA LEU A 336 -23.44 4.15 4.11
C LEU A 336 -23.88 5.49 3.50
N ASP A 337 -23.15 6.56 3.76
CA ASP A 337 -23.41 7.87 3.14
C ASP A 337 -23.36 7.79 1.61
N TYR A 338 -22.37 7.08 1.03
CA TYR A 338 -22.27 6.89 -0.43
C TYR A 338 -23.39 6.01 -1.01
N ILE A 339 -23.85 5.03 -0.27
CA ILE A 339 -25.02 4.21 -0.66
C ILE A 339 -26.26 5.11 -0.77
N GLU A 340 -26.49 5.98 0.21
CA GLU A 340 -27.65 6.91 0.16
C GLU A 340 -27.48 7.99 -0.92
N ILE A 341 -26.28 8.50 -1.14
CA ILE A 341 -25.97 9.43 -2.25
C ILE A 341 -26.30 8.77 -3.58
N ALA A 342 -25.87 7.54 -3.82
CA ALA A 342 -26.13 6.82 -5.06
C ALA A 342 -27.64 6.66 -5.34
N LYS A 343 -28.41 6.30 -4.31
CA LYS A 343 -29.88 6.22 -4.38
C LYS A 343 -30.49 7.58 -4.72
N ALA A 344 -30.04 8.63 -4.05
CA ALA A 344 -30.55 10.00 -4.26
C ALA A 344 -30.20 10.55 -5.66
N GLU A 345 -29.08 10.15 -6.24
CA GLU A 345 -28.66 10.48 -7.61
C GLU A 345 -29.40 9.64 -8.68
N GLY A 346 -30.21 8.64 -8.27
CA GLY A 346 -31.04 7.84 -9.16
C GLY A 346 -30.46 6.50 -9.57
N ALA A 347 -29.32 6.07 -9.02
CA ALA A 347 -28.80 4.73 -9.24
C ALA A 347 -29.72 3.68 -8.60
N ARG A 348 -30.04 2.62 -9.33
CA ARG A 348 -30.92 1.55 -8.85
C ARG A 348 -30.11 0.47 -8.14
N CYS A 349 -30.38 0.29 -6.85
CA CYS A 349 -29.78 -0.78 -6.05
C CYS A 349 -30.49 -2.12 -6.34
N ILE A 350 -29.72 -3.14 -6.73
CA ILE A 350 -30.24 -4.49 -7.06
C ILE A 350 -29.78 -5.56 -6.06
N LEU A 351 -28.79 -5.23 -5.21
CA LEU A 351 -28.32 -6.10 -4.13
C LEU A 351 -27.87 -5.23 -2.95
N GLY A 352 -28.16 -5.62 -1.73
CA GLY A 352 -27.75 -4.94 -0.49
C GLY A 352 -28.33 -3.54 -0.34
N GLY A 353 -27.49 -2.53 -0.22
CA GLY A 353 -27.90 -1.13 -0.16
C GLY A 353 -28.09 -0.58 1.26
N GLY A 354 -27.39 -1.13 2.26
CA GLY A 354 -27.48 -0.65 3.63
C GLY A 354 -26.60 -1.41 4.62
N PRO A 355 -26.76 -1.13 5.90
CA PRO A 355 -26.11 -1.91 6.95
C PRO A 355 -26.60 -3.36 6.95
N ALA A 356 -25.76 -4.29 7.34
CA ALA A 356 -26.21 -5.65 7.60
C ALA A 356 -26.97 -5.69 8.92
N THR A 357 -28.19 -6.26 8.88
CA THR A 357 -29.13 -6.33 10.02
C THR A 357 -29.21 -7.72 10.64
N ASP A 358 -28.30 -8.62 10.28
CA ASP A 358 -28.28 -9.98 10.77
C ASP A 358 -28.00 -10.00 12.28
N SER A 359 -28.96 -10.51 13.07
CA SER A 359 -28.87 -10.54 14.53
C SER A 359 -27.78 -11.45 15.10
N ALA A 360 -27.20 -12.31 14.27
CA ALA A 360 -26.08 -13.17 14.65
C ALA A 360 -24.71 -12.45 14.65
N LEU A 361 -24.64 -11.24 14.08
CA LEU A 361 -23.40 -10.47 14.05
C LEU A 361 -23.22 -9.71 15.37
N PRO A 362 -22.06 -9.84 16.07
CA PRO A 362 -21.79 -9.01 17.23
C PRO A 362 -21.70 -7.54 16.81
N GLY A 363 -21.62 -6.60 17.75
CA GLY A 363 -21.70 -5.15 17.51
C GLY A 363 -20.66 -4.55 16.56
N GLY A 364 -20.14 -5.35 15.60
CA GLY A 364 -19.26 -4.94 14.51
C GLY A 364 -20.02 -4.21 13.40
N GLN A 365 -19.26 -3.50 12.57
CA GLN A 365 -19.79 -2.62 11.53
C GLN A 365 -19.81 -3.36 10.19
N PHE A 366 -20.94 -4.02 9.88
CA PHE A 366 -21.11 -4.77 8.64
C PHE A 366 -21.99 -4.02 7.65
N VAL A 367 -21.56 -4.02 6.39
CA VAL A 367 -22.32 -3.49 5.25
C VAL A 367 -22.68 -4.63 4.32
N GLU A 368 -23.90 -4.64 3.83
CA GLU A 368 -24.33 -5.61 2.81
C GLU A 368 -23.50 -5.44 1.53
N PRO A 369 -23.04 -6.55 0.91
CA PRO A 369 -22.54 -6.48 -0.47
C PRO A 369 -23.54 -5.76 -1.34
N THR A 370 -23.14 -4.64 -1.93
CA THR A 370 -24.07 -3.71 -2.57
C THR A 370 -23.73 -3.57 -4.06
N ILE A 371 -24.77 -3.67 -4.91
CA ILE A 371 -24.64 -3.51 -6.37
C ILE A 371 -25.64 -2.47 -6.85
N PHE A 372 -25.13 -1.44 -7.52
CA PHE A 372 -25.89 -0.44 -8.24
C PHE A 372 -25.83 -0.66 -9.75
N VAL A 373 -26.95 -0.51 -10.41
CA VAL A 373 -27.11 -0.44 -11.87
C VAL A 373 -27.70 0.90 -12.28
N ASP A 374 -27.76 1.17 -13.58
CA ASP A 374 -28.27 2.43 -14.13
C ASP A 374 -27.46 3.64 -13.59
N VAL A 375 -26.15 3.39 -13.37
CA VAL A 375 -25.23 4.41 -12.87
C VAL A 375 -24.74 5.28 -14.03
N ASP A 376 -25.00 6.60 -13.92
CA ASP A 376 -24.44 7.58 -14.85
C ASP A 376 -22.97 7.85 -14.48
N PRO A 377 -22.07 7.99 -15.48
CA PRO A 377 -20.64 8.28 -15.24
C PRO A 377 -20.37 9.54 -14.41
N ASN A 378 -21.31 10.48 -14.34
CA ASN A 378 -21.18 11.71 -13.56
C ASN A 378 -21.63 11.56 -12.10
N MET A 379 -22.33 10.49 -11.73
CA MET A 379 -22.70 10.23 -10.35
C MET A 379 -21.48 10.09 -9.45
N ARG A 380 -21.56 10.57 -8.21
CA ARG A 380 -20.47 10.50 -7.23
C ARG A 380 -20.02 9.06 -6.99
N ILE A 381 -20.97 8.12 -7.01
CA ILE A 381 -20.67 6.69 -6.83
C ILE A 381 -19.80 6.13 -7.97
N ALA A 382 -19.79 6.73 -9.16
CA ALA A 382 -18.94 6.35 -10.28
C ALA A 382 -17.56 7.05 -10.24
N ARG A 383 -17.45 8.20 -9.61
CA ARG A 383 -16.26 9.06 -9.65
C ARG A 383 -15.40 9.01 -8.40
N GLU A 384 -16.02 8.87 -7.21
CA GLU A 384 -15.35 8.97 -5.91
C GLU A 384 -15.09 7.59 -5.29
N GLU A 385 -13.99 7.47 -4.54
CA GLU A 385 -13.64 6.21 -3.87
C GLU A 385 -14.49 5.98 -2.63
N VAL A 386 -15.28 4.91 -2.65
CA VAL A 386 -16.10 4.48 -1.49
C VAL A 386 -15.27 3.72 -0.47
N PHE A 387 -14.38 2.86 -0.93
CA PHE A 387 -13.53 1.96 -0.14
C PHE A 387 -14.35 1.01 0.75
N GLY A 388 -15.31 0.31 0.12
CA GLY A 388 -16.23 -0.62 0.75
C GLY A 388 -16.86 -1.57 -0.28
N PRO A 389 -17.74 -2.49 0.16
CA PRO A 389 -18.29 -3.54 -0.69
C PRO A 389 -19.43 -3.00 -1.59
N VAL A 390 -19.12 -2.02 -2.44
CA VAL A 390 -20.07 -1.33 -3.30
C VAL A 390 -19.60 -1.33 -4.74
N LEU A 391 -20.37 -1.96 -5.63
CA LEU A 391 -20.13 -2.10 -7.06
C LEU A 391 -21.07 -1.20 -7.86
N SER A 392 -20.52 -0.46 -8.81
CA SER A 392 -21.27 0.34 -9.79
C SER A 392 -21.17 -0.30 -11.18
N ILE A 393 -22.31 -0.65 -11.80
CA ILE A 393 -22.37 -1.28 -13.11
C ILE A 393 -22.81 -0.26 -14.16
N MET A 394 -22.01 -0.10 -15.20
CA MET A 394 -22.24 0.78 -16.34
C MET A 394 -22.11 0.01 -17.65
N GLY A 395 -22.84 0.39 -18.68
CA GLY A 395 -22.74 -0.21 -19.99
C GLY A 395 -21.82 0.56 -20.93
N PHE A 396 -21.17 -0.14 -21.86
CA PHE A 396 -20.43 0.49 -22.96
C PHE A 396 -20.78 -0.17 -24.31
N GLU A 397 -20.57 0.57 -25.40
CA GLU A 397 -20.91 0.11 -26.76
C GLU A 397 -19.76 -0.72 -27.37
N ASP A 398 -18.58 -0.14 -27.43
CA ASP A 398 -17.42 -0.70 -28.10
C ASP A 398 -16.10 -0.45 -27.34
N GLU A 399 -15.00 -0.89 -27.91
CA GLU A 399 -13.66 -0.77 -27.31
C GLU A 399 -13.27 0.69 -27.06
N ALA A 400 -13.59 1.60 -27.97
CA ALA A 400 -13.24 3.02 -27.83
C ALA A 400 -14.02 3.67 -26.69
N HIS A 401 -15.32 3.43 -26.60
CA HIS A 401 -16.17 3.89 -25.50
C HIS A 401 -15.74 3.31 -24.15
N ALA A 402 -15.36 2.02 -24.10
CA ALA A 402 -14.83 1.41 -22.87
C ALA A 402 -13.53 2.10 -22.39
N ILE A 403 -12.62 2.44 -23.30
CA ILE A 403 -11.36 3.15 -22.99
C ILE A 403 -11.66 4.57 -22.47
N GLU A 404 -12.57 5.30 -23.13
CA GLU A 404 -12.98 6.64 -22.72
C GLU A 404 -13.55 6.61 -21.30
N MET A 405 -14.55 5.79 -21.03
CA MET A 405 -15.16 5.63 -19.70
C MET A 405 -14.15 5.18 -18.64
N ALA A 406 -13.27 4.24 -18.97
CA ALA A 406 -12.26 3.74 -18.05
C ALA A 406 -11.30 4.84 -17.60
N ASN A 407 -10.89 5.70 -18.52
CA ASN A 407 -9.93 6.79 -18.29
C ASN A 407 -10.56 8.06 -17.71
N ASP A 408 -11.91 8.22 -17.78
CA ASP A 408 -12.63 9.38 -17.23
C ASP A 408 -12.73 9.28 -15.68
N THR A 409 -11.63 9.47 -15.05
CA THR A 409 -11.47 9.54 -13.58
C THR A 409 -10.19 10.27 -13.23
N ILE A 410 -10.15 10.89 -12.05
CA ILE A 410 -8.91 11.48 -11.50
C ILE A 410 -7.91 10.40 -11.08
N TYR A 411 -8.34 9.17 -10.92
CA TYR A 411 -7.53 8.04 -10.47
C TYR A 411 -6.87 7.27 -11.63
N GLY A 412 -5.90 6.45 -11.30
CA GLY A 412 -5.20 5.60 -12.26
C GLY A 412 -4.35 4.52 -11.56
N LEU A 413 -4.94 3.81 -10.56
CA LEU A 413 -4.20 2.78 -9.83
C LEU A 413 -4.16 1.47 -10.60
N ALA A 414 -5.33 0.91 -10.92
CA ALA A 414 -5.44 -0.37 -11.59
C ALA A 414 -6.61 -0.42 -12.58
N ALA A 415 -6.61 -1.43 -13.46
CA ALA A 415 -7.70 -1.78 -14.36
C ALA A 415 -7.71 -3.28 -14.63
N GLY A 416 -8.90 -3.86 -14.83
CA GLY A 416 -9.09 -5.24 -15.28
C GLY A 416 -9.76 -5.29 -16.64
N ILE A 417 -9.37 -6.25 -17.48
CA ILE A 417 -9.93 -6.49 -18.81
C ILE A 417 -10.27 -7.97 -18.93
N TRP A 418 -11.47 -8.29 -19.39
CA TRP A 418 -11.91 -9.65 -19.68
C TRP A 418 -12.27 -9.75 -21.16
N THR A 419 -11.47 -10.50 -21.93
CA THR A 419 -11.62 -10.70 -23.36
C THR A 419 -10.85 -11.94 -23.81
N SER A 420 -11.31 -12.63 -24.85
CA SER A 420 -10.55 -13.69 -25.52
C SER A 420 -9.71 -13.17 -26.70
N ASP A 421 -9.92 -11.90 -27.13
CA ASP A 421 -9.16 -11.28 -28.22
C ASP A 421 -7.85 -10.70 -27.69
N ILE A 422 -6.72 -11.35 -28.02
CA ILE A 422 -5.38 -10.91 -27.65
C ILE A 422 -5.02 -9.53 -28.23
N GLY A 423 -5.51 -9.23 -29.44
CA GLY A 423 -5.30 -7.92 -30.07
C GLY A 423 -5.95 -6.78 -29.27
N ARG A 424 -7.20 -7.00 -28.82
CA ARG A 424 -7.90 -6.08 -27.92
C ARG A 424 -7.16 -5.94 -26.59
N ALA A 425 -6.76 -7.05 -25.99
CA ALA A 425 -6.00 -7.03 -24.74
C ALA A 425 -4.75 -6.14 -24.83
N MET A 426 -4.00 -6.25 -25.92
CA MET A 426 -2.79 -5.44 -26.17
C MET A 426 -3.13 -3.96 -26.39
N ARG A 427 -4.12 -3.63 -27.24
CA ARG A 427 -4.52 -2.24 -27.48
C ARG A 427 -5.02 -1.57 -26.22
N MET A 428 -5.91 -2.23 -25.47
CA MET A 428 -6.46 -1.69 -24.25
C MET A 428 -5.42 -1.53 -23.13
N SER A 429 -4.52 -2.52 -22.95
CA SER A 429 -3.45 -2.40 -21.95
C SER A 429 -2.55 -1.18 -22.21
N SER A 430 -2.36 -0.78 -23.46
CA SER A 430 -1.60 0.42 -23.84
C SER A 430 -2.41 1.72 -23.67
N ALA A 431 -3.73 1.67 -23.88
CA ALA A 431 -4.60 2.84 -23.85
C ALA A 431 -5.07 3.24 -22.46
N LEU A 432 -5.20 2.29 -21.54
CA LEU A 432 -5.67 2.54 -20.19
C LEU A 432 -4.62 3.27 -19.34
N LYS A 433 -5.06 4.34 -18.65
CA LYS A 433 -4.22 5.18 -17.80
C LYS A 433 -4.22 4.66 -16.36
N ALA A 434 -3.66 3.48 -16.18
CA ALA A 434 -3.55 2.78 -14.88
C ALA A 434 -2.14 2.23 -14.70
N GLY A 435 -1.66 2.24 -13.46
CA GLY A 435 -0.32 1.73 -13.14
C GLY A 435 -0.22 0.21 -13.22
N THR A 436 -1.33 -0.50 -13.01
CA THR A 436 -1.44 -1.94 -13.19
C THR A 436 -2.65 -2.28 -14.07
N VAL A 437 -2.45 -3.10 -15.10
CA VAL A 437 -3.53 -3.61 -15.95
C VAL A 437 -3.49 -5.14 -15.93
N TRP A 438 -4.60 -5.73 -15.54
CA TRP A 438 -4.78 -7.18 -15.57
C TRP A 438 -5.63 -7.60 -16.77
N VAL A 439 -5.30 -8.71 -17.39
CA VAL A 439 -6.10 -9.33 -18.45
C VAL A 439 -6.49 -10.74 -18.02
N ASN A 440 -7.79 -11.04 -18.04
CA ASN A 440 -8.37 -12.33 -17.65
C ASN A 440 -8.00 -12.80 -16.24
N THR A 441 -7.64 -11.88 -15.37
CA THR A 441 -7.37 -12.04 -13.95
C THR A 441 -7.61 -10.71 -13.24
N TYR A 442 -7.67 -10.71 -11.90
CA TYR A 442 -7.75 -9.49 -11.09
C TYR A 442 -7.01 -9.64 -9.77
N ARG A 443 -6.44 -8.56 -9.21
CA ARG A 443 -5.74 -8.48 -7.91
C ARG A 443 -4.41 -9.26 -7.83
N ALA A 444 -3.87 -9.78 -8.93
CA ALA A 444 -2.55 -10.40 -8.92
C ALA A 444 -1.47 -9.36 -8.61
N VAL A 445 -0.64 -9.61 -7.60
CA VAL A 445 0.51 -8.76 -7.23
C VAL A 445 1.75 -9.62 -7.08
N SER A 446 2.92 -9.03 -7.29
CA SER A 446 4.20 -9.73 -7.14
C SER A 446 5.27 -8.76 -6.63
N TYR A 447 6.17 -9.27 -5.81
CA TYR A 447 7.38 -8.53 -5.40
C TYR A 447 8.29 -8.17 -6.59
N MET A 448 8.19 -8.88 -7.72
CA MET A 448 8.97 -8.65 -8.94
C MET A 448 8.37 -7.60 -9.88
N MET A 449 7.06 -7.31 -9.75
CA MET A 449 6.37 -6.36 -10.62
C MET A 449 6.22 -5.02 -9.93
N PRO A 450 6.56 -3.91 -10.60
CA PRO A 450 6.29 -2.57 -10.07
C PRO A 450 4.79 -2.39 -9.79
N PHE A 451 4.49 -1.82 -8.63
CA PHE A 451 3.14 -1.46 -8.22
C PHE A 451 3.06 0.02 -7.91
N GLY A 452 1.98 0.69 -8.33
CA GLY A 452 1.74 2.09 -8.03
C GLY A 452 0.85 2.78 -9.05
N GLY A 453 0.27 3.90 -8.62
CA GLY A 453 -0.73 4.62 -9.40
C GLY A 453 -0.17 5.64 -10.38
N MET A 454 -1.02 6.06 -11.31
CA MET A 454 -0.92 7.26 -12.12
C MET A 454 -1.91 8.30 -11.61
N LYS A 455 -1.82 9.54 -12.07
CA LYS A 455 -2.73 10.64 -11.71
C LYS A 455 -2.81 10.80 -10.18
N HIS A 456 -4.02 10.94 -9.62
CA HIS A 456 -4.24 11.08 -8.17
C HIS A 456 -4.10 9.77 -7.39
N SER A 457 -3.79 8.65 -8.04
CA SER A 457 -3.55 7.38 -7.34
C SER A 457 -2.14 7.22 -6.81
N GLY A 458 -1.22 8.14 -7.10
CA GLY A 458 0.06 8.15 -6.43
C GLY A 458 1.26 8.61 -7.24
N LEU A 459 2.41 8.57 -6.58
CA LEU A 459 3.73 8.95 -7.10
C LEU A 459 4.75 7.89 -6.73
N GLY A 460 5.63 7.55 -7.66
CA GLY A 460 6.62 6.49 -7.47
C GLY A 460 6.05 5.10 -7.73
N ARG A 461 6.84 4.10 -7.41
CA ARG A 461 6.46 2.68 -7.52
C ARG A 461 6.98 1.91 -6.33
N GLU A 462 6.21 0.95 -5.87
CA GLU A 462 6.61 -0.07 -4.88
C GLU A 462 6.81 -1.40 -5.60
N SER A 463 7.58 -2.31 -5.02
CA SER A 463 7.92 -3.59 -5.63
C SER A 463 8.71 -3.47 -6.96
N GLY A 464 9.18 -4.59 -7.49
CA GLY A 464 10.00 -4.63 -8.69
C GLY A 464 11.40 -4.03 -8.50
N LEU A 465 12.26 -4.25 -9.48
CA LEU A 465 13.67 -3.83 -9.43
C LEU A 465 13.82 -2.31 -9.31
N ALA A 466 13.02 -1.56 -10.04
CA ALA A 466 13.12 -0.09 -10.10
C ALA A 466 12.77 0.61 -8.76
N SER A 467 12.03 -0.04 -7.87
CA SER A 467 11.64 0.55 -6.59
C SER A 467 12.83 0.91 -5.70
N ILE A 468 13.92 0.14 -5.77
CA ILE A 468 15.11 0.39 -4.94
C ILE A 468 15.76 1.73 -5.26
N GLN A 469 15.67 2.20 -6.51
CA GLN A 469 16.23 3.48 -6.97
C GLN A 469 15.60 4.69 -6.24
N GLN A 470 14.39 4.55 -5.73
CA GLN A 470 13.72 5.61 -4.99
C GLN A 470 14.32 5.86 -3.58
N TYR A 471 15.16 4.94 -3.11
CA TYR A 471 15.84 4.98 -1.82
C TYR A 471 17.34 5.24 -1.95
N LEU A 472 17.80 5.61 -3.16
CA LEU A 472 19.19 5.84 -3.49
C LEU A 472 19.43 7.26 -3.98
N GLU A 473 20.59 7.83 -3.62
CA GLU A 473 21.19 9.03 -4.23
C GLU A 473 22.29 8.60 -5.18
N THR A 474 22.27 9.17 -6.39
CA THR A 474 23.34 8.97 -7.36
C THR A 474 24.40 10.02 -7.14
N LYS A 475 25.66 9.60 -6.90
CA LYS A 475 26.81 10.47 -6.80
C LYS A 475 27.73 10.27 -8.01
N SER A 476 28.07 11.35 -8.71
CA SER A 476 29.10 11.35 -9.75
C SER A 476 30.47 11.67 -9.13
N VAL A 477 31.46 10.83 -9.39
CA VAL A 477 32.85 11.00 -8.90
C VAL A 477 33.74 11.24 -10.09
N TRP A 478 34.49 12.33 -10.03
CA TRP A 478 35.46 12.72 -11.06
C TRP A 478 36.88 12.75 -10.48
N ILE A 479 37.79 12.05 -11.10
CA ILE A 479 39.21 12.00 -10.69
C ILE A 479 40.01 12.50 -11.86
N SER A 480 40.71 13.62 -11.68
CA SER A 480 41.70 14.12 -12.66
C SER A 480 43.05 13.47 -12.42
N TYR A 481 43.65 13.01 -13.50
CA TYR A 481 45.07 12.58 -13.53
C TYR A 481 45.90 13.44 -14.49
N ALA A 482 45.36 14.61 -14.88
CA ALA A 482 46.13 15.61 -15.64
C ALA A 482 47.32 16.11 -14.83
N GLU A 483 48.47 16.26 -15.49
CA GLU A 483 49.66 16.85 -14.88
C GLU A 483 49.59 18.39 -14.93
N GLY A 484 50.01 19.04 -13.85
CA GLY A 484 50.13 20.49 -13.76
C GLY A 484 48.82 21.21 -13.38
N ALA A 485 48.95 22.51 -13.11
CA ALA A 485 47.84 23.40 -12.79
C ALA A 485 47.09 23.83 -14.07
N PRO A 486 45.77 24.14 -13.99
CA PRO A 486 45.03 24.70 -15.12
C PRO A 486 45.65 26.02 -15.58
N ALA A 487 45.77 26.22 -16.89
CA ALA A 487 46.39 27.40 -17.47
C ALA A 487 45.73 28.72 -17.05
N ASN A 488 44.42 28.71 -16.84
CA ASN A 488 43.69 29.84 -16.29
C ASN A 488 42.55 29.33 -15.36
N PRO A 489 42.66 29.52 -14.02
CA PRO A 489 41.70 29.04 -13.06
C PRO A 489 40.39 29.86 -13.06
N PHE A 490 40.36 31.02 -13.72
CA PHE A 490 39.18 31.88 -13.79
C PHE A 490 38.26 31.60 -14.99
N ILE A 491 38.67 30.68 -15.88
CA ILE A 491 37.84 30.27 -17.02
C ILE A 491 37.14 28.94 -16.70
N LEU A 492 35.80 28.96 -16.71
CA LEU A 492 35.00 27.77 -16.61
C LEU A 492 35.24 26.90 -17.86
N ARG A 493 35.51 25.62 -17.66
CA ARG A 493 35.78 24.63 -18.73
C ARG A 493 34.62 23.67 -18.88
#